data_a26a1d518e1db7870e9f46646e6d1c41
#
_entry.id   a26a1d518e1db7870e9f46646e6d1c41
#
_cell.length_a   1.000
_cell.length_b   1.000
_cell.length_c   1.000
_cell.angle_alpha   90.00
_cell.angle_beta   90.00
_cell.angle_gamma   90.00
#
_symmetry.space_group_name_H-M   'P 1'
#
loop_
_entity.id
_entity.type
_entity.pdbx_description
1 polymer ?
#
loop_
_entity_poly.entity_id
_entity_poly.type
_entity_poly.pdbx_seq_one_letter_code
_entity_poly.pdbx_strand_id
1 'polypeptide(L)'
;FEGDTPDFLSGKTQYTYSEIKTLLEIRTLQNMTKLKGYQVSFDGRARTSLNMFGTVTGRCTPSTAKFPFSTAKWARNFIKAPFGSVLVYMDYSQQEVAIQAYLSGDQNLINTYNKGDVYLATAKLIKMVPEHATKKSHPKERDIIKVLFLANSYGAGIEWIAQQIKS
;
A
#
# COMPACT_ATOMS: atom_id res chain seq x y z
N PHE A 1 5.35 -18.73 -10.93
CA PHE A 1 6.32 -19.74 -10.49
C PHE A 1 5.82 -21.12 -10.90
N GLU A 2 5.73 -21.38 -12.19
CA GLU A 2 5.74 -22.73 -12.74
C GLU A 2 7.18 -23.03 -13.06
N GLY A 3 7.79 -23.93 -12.34
CA GLY A 3 9.11 -24.44 -12.61
C GLY A 3 10.07 -24.18 -11.45
N ASP A 4 10.66 -25.25 -11.02
CA ASP A 4 11.81 -25.41 -10.14
C ASP A 4 11.65 -24.87 -8.71
N THR A 5 11.40 -25.79 -7.82
CA THR A 5 11.68 -25.61 -6.39
C THR A 5 13.11 -25.10 -6.24
N PRO A 6 13.33 -23.99 -5.52
CA PRO A 6 14.67 -23.51 -5.24
C PRO A 6 15.53 -24.62 -4.65
N ASP A 7 16.76 -24.81 -5.11
CA ASP A 7 17.69 -25.87 -4.72
C ASP A 7 17.88 -26.02 -3.20
N PHE A 8 17.70 -24.95 -2.43
CA PHE A 8 17.82 -25.02 -0.96
C PHE A 8 16.67 -25.78 -0.29
N LEU A 9 15.57 -26.03 -0.99
CA LEU A 9 14.45 -26.85 -0.52
C LEU A 9 14.55 -28.31 -0.98
N SER A 10 15.50 -28.65 -1.85
CA SER A 10 15.66 -29.99 -2.44
C SER A 10 16.17 -31.06 -1.46
N GLY A 11 16.40 -30.72 -0.21
CA GLY A 11 17.11 -31.63 0.69
C GLY A 11 16.26 -32.60 1.49
N LYS A 12 15.04 -32.28 1.94
CA LYS A 12 14.30 -33.17 2.87
C LYS A 12 12.78 -33.09 2.85
N THR A 13 12.15 -32.05 2.30
CA THR A 13 10.69 -31.97 2.21
C THR A 13 10.30 -31.18 0.97
N GLN A 14 9.79 -31.85 -0.05
CA GLN A 14 9.20 -31.19 -1.20
C GLN A 14 7.79 -30.73 -0.83
N TYR A 15 7.62 -29.42 -0.74
CA TYR A 15 6.28 -28.82 -0.66
C TYR A 15 5.81 -28.43 -2.05
N THR A 16 4.60 -28.80 -2.38
CA THR A 16 3.98 -28.34 -3.64
C THR A 16 3.63 -26.85 -3.52
N TYR A 17 3.52 -26.15 -4.65
CA TYR A 17 3.08 -24.76 -4.70
C TYR A 17 1.74 -24.55 -3.94
N SER A 18 0.83 -25.53 -4.04
CA SER A 18 -0.46 -25.51 -3.34
C SER A 18 -0.30 -25.51 -1.82
N GLU A 19 0.59 -26.33 -1.30
CA GLU A 19 0.86 -26.42 0.16
C GLU A 19 1.50 -25.13 0.68
N ILE A 20 2.46 -24.57 -0.06
CA ILE A 20 3.08 -23.28 0.29
C ILE A 20 2.04 -22.17 0.27
N LYS A 21 1.17 -22.13 -0.72
CA LYS A 21 0.07 -21.16 -0.79
C LYS A 21 -0.86 -21.27 0.40
N THR A 22 -1.27 -22.49 0.76
CA THR A 22 -2.11 -22.76 1.93
C THR A 22 -1.44 -22.31 3.24
N LEU A 23 -0.15 -22.59 3.40
CA LEU A 23 0.62 -22.13 4.57
C LEU A 23 0.69 -20.62 4.67
N LEU A 24 0.87 -19.92 3.54
CA LEU A 24 0.86 -18.46 3.50
C LEU A 24 -0.51 -17.88 3.84
N GLU A 25 -1.58 -18.49 3.37
CA GLU A 25 -2.95 -18.11 3.71
C GLU A 25 -3.22 -18.30 5.20
N ILE A 26 -2.86 -19.44 5.78
CA ILE A 26 -2.98 -19.72 7.23
C ILE A 26 -2.19 -18.68 8.02
N ARG A 27 -0.94 -18.41 7.64
CA ARG A 27 -0.11 -17.41 8.31
C ARG A 27 -0.71 -16.00 8.23
N THR A 28 -1.28 -15.66 7.10
CA THR A 28 -1.98 -14.38 6.89
C THR A 28 -3.20 -14.28 7.80
N LEU A 29 -4.02 -15.31 7.87
CA LEU A 29 -5.18 -15.38 8.76
C LEU A 29 -4.77 -15.30 10.23
N GLN A 30 -3.73 -16.06 10.64
CA GLN A 30 -3.19 -15.97 12.00
C GLN A 30 -2.69 -14.56 12.35
N ASN A 31 -2.04 -13.88 11.41
CA ASN A 31 -1.61 -12.49 11.62
C ASN A 31 -2.79 -11.52 11.69
N MET A 32 -3.85 -11.77 10.91
CA MET A 32 -5.08 -10.98 10.97
C MET A 32 -5.80 -11.13 12.31
N THR A 33 -5.73 -12.30 12.96
CA THR A 33 -6.38 -12.55 14.26
C THR A 33 -5.55 -12.13 15.47
N LYS A 34 -4.30 -11.69 15.29
CA LYS A 34 -3.45 -11.22 16.39
C LYS A 34 -3.90 -9.85 16.93
N LEU A 35 -5.02 -9.86 17.67
CA LEU A 35 -5.49 -8.68 18.39
C LEU A 35 -4.73 -8.42 19.71
N LYS A 36 -3.88 -9.35 20.17
CA LYS A 36 -3.09 -9.24 21.41
C LYS A 36 -2.16 -8.00 21.47
N GLY A 37 -1.93 -7.34 20.34
CA GLY A 37 -1.12 -6.11 20.27
C GLY A 37 -1.87 -4.84 20.67
N TYR A 38 -3.18 -4.87 20.75
CA TYR A 38 -3.94 -3.69 21.17
C TYR A 38 -3.80 -3.47 22.67
N GLN A 39 -3.02 -2.46 23.02
CA GLN A 39 -2.98 -1.96 24.38
C GLN A 39 -4.03 -0.86 24.51
N VAL A 40 -5.06 -1.15 25.28
CA VAL A 40 -6.10 -0.20 25.64
C VAL A 40 -5.90 0.17 27.10
N SER A 41 -5.78 1.45 27.38
CA SER A 41 -5.70 1.96 28.75
C SER A 41 -7.03 1.79 29.48
N PHE A 42 -7.03 1.98 30.80
CA PHE A 42 -8.23 1.85 31.63
C PHE A 42 -9.37 2.78 31.20
N ASP A 43 -9.07 3.86 30.50
CA ASP A 43 -10.04 4.82 29.94
C ASP A 43 -10.57 4.41 28.55
N GLY A 44 -10.28 3.20 28.09
CA GLY A 44 -10.71 2.68 26.80
C GLY A 44 -9.95 3.22 25.59
N ARG A 45 -8.85 3.97 25.79
CA ARG A 45 -8.09 4.59 24.70
C ARG A 45 -6.82 3.82 24.39
N ALA A 46 -6.58 3.58 23.11
CA ALA A 46 -5.29 3.12 22.63
C ALA A 46 -4.36 4.31 22.38
N ARG A 47 -3.21 4.31 23.03
CA ARG A 47 -2.18 5.36 22.89
C ARG A 47 -0.92 4.74 22.34
N THR A 48 -0.29 5.43 21.39
CA THR A 48 1.01 5.04 20.87
C THR A 48 1.88 6.27 20.72
N SER A 49 3.19 6.08 20.89
CA SER A 49 4.18 7.11 20.62
C SER A 49 4.60 7.05 19.15
N LEU A 50 4.87 8.21 18.58
CA LEU A 50 5.42 8.35 17.25
C LEU A 50 6.84 8.89 17.34
N ASN A 51 7.77 8.25 16.65
CA ASN A 51 9.11 8.77 16.45
C ASN A 51 9.03 9.81 15.32
N MET A 52 9.25 11.07 15.66
CA MET A 52 9.32 12.15 14.67
C MET A 52 10.52 11.91 13.76
N PHE A 53 10.32 12.09 12.46
CA PHE A 53 11.37 11.87 11.46
C PHE A 53 12.04 10.48 11.51
N GLY A 54 11.28 9.46 11.87
CA GLY A 54 11.77 8.08 12.04
C GLY A 54 12.20 7.37 10.76
N THR A 55 12.01 7.98 9.58
CA THR A 55 12.50 7.47 8.29
C THR A 55 13.46 8.46 7.65
N VAL A 56 14.28 7.99 6.71
CA VAL A 56 15.18 8.84 5.90
C VAL A 56 14.41 9.93 5.14
N THR A 57 13.16 9.66 4.78
CA THR A 57 12.27 10.60 4.09
C THR A 57 11.53 11.56 5.03
N GLY A 58 11.87 11.56 6.33
CA GLY A 58 11.26 12.46 7.32
C GLY A 58 9.86 12.07 7.81
N ARG A 59 9.37 10.88 7.49
CA ARG A 59 8.06 10.41 7.98
C ARG A 59 8.14 10.03 9.46
N CYS A 60 7.08 10.28 10.20
CA CYS A 60 6.91 9.74 11.55
C CYS A 60 6.67 8.23 11.48
N THR A 61 7.31 7.50 12.38
CA THR A 61 7.10 6.06 12.53
C THR A 61 6.54 5.72 13.91
N PRO A 62 5.65 4.74 14.03
CA PRO A 62 5.22 4.29 15.34
C PRO A 62 6.40 3.68 16.10
N SER A 63 6.51 4.01 17.38
CA SER A 63 7.56 3.49 18.27
C SER A 63 7.40 2.00 18.59
N THR A 64 6.24 1.42 18.33
CA THR A 64 5.94 0.02 18.60
C THR A 64 5.14 -0.62 17.47
N ALA A 65 5.29 -1.95 17.32
CA ALA A 65 4.45 -2.76 16.42
C ALA A 65 2.95 -2.78 16.80
N LYS A 66 2.59 -2.15 17.93
CA LYS A 66 1.24 -2.11 18.48
C LYS A 66 0.43 -0.90 18.03
N PHE A 67 0.87 -0.24 16.97
CA PHE A 67 0.17 0.91 16.41
C PHE A 67 -1.19 0.46 15.81
N PRO A 68 -2.33 1.00 16.28
CA PRO A 68 -3.65 0.51 15.89
C PRO A 68 -3.90 0.53 14.38
N PHE A 69 -3.35 1.51 13.68
CA PHE A 69 -3.55 1.67 12.23
C PHE A 69 -2.62 0.81 11.38
N SER A 70 -1.60 0.14 11.95
CA SER A 70 -0.77 -0.83 11.24
C SER A 70 -1.38 -2.23 11.20
N THR A 71 -2.49 -2.43 11.89
CA THR A 71 -3.21 -3.70 11.92
C THR A 71 -4.04 -3.92 10.66
N ALA A 72 -4.58 -5.15 10.53
CA ALA A 72 -5.45 -5.52 9.42
C ALA A 72 -6.61 -4.51 9.26
N LYS A 73 -6.95 -4.20 8.03
CA LYS A 73 -7.94 -3.16 7.68
C LYS A 73 -9.28 -3.36 8.41
N TRP A 74 -9.73 -4.60 8.58
CA TRP A 74 -10.98 -4.93 9.28
C TRP A 74 -10.95 -4.57 10.77
N ALA A 75 -9.77 -4.67 11.41
CA ALA A 75 -9.61 -4.37 12.83
C ALA A 75 -9.77 -2.87 13.14
N ARG A 76 -9.62 -2.01 12.15
CA ARG A 76 -9.85 -0.57 12.31
C ARG A 76 -11.31 -0.23 12.61
N ASN A 77 -12.24 -1.14 12.30
CA ASN A 77 -13.67 -0.98 12.63
C ASN A 77 -13.95 -0.99 14.14
N PHE A 78 -13.00 -1.48 14.97
CA PHE A 78 -13.11 -1.39 16.43
C PHE A 78 -12.76 -0.01 16.98
N ILE A 79 -12.12 0.83 16.19
CA ILE A 79 -11.78 2.20 16.58
C ILE A 79 -13.04 3.04 16.45
N LYS A 80 -13.55 3.52 17.58
CA LYS A 80 -14.77 4.34 17.63
C LYS A 80 -14.49 5.68 18.30
N ALA A 81 -15.21 6.71 17.87
CA ALA A 81 -15.22 7.98 18.57
C ALA A 81 -15.92 7.83 19.92
N PRO A 82 -15.50 8.55 20.97
CA PRO A 82 -16.26 8.69 22.20
C PRO A 82 -17.65 9.29 21.93
N PHE A 83 -18.57 9.06 22.87
CA PHE A 83 -19.90 9.67 22.78
C PHE A 83 -19.80 11.19 22.62
N GLY A 84 -20.61 11.77 21.73
CA GLY A 84 -20.58 13.20 21.41
C GLY A 84 -19.44 13.67 20.52
N SER A 85 -18.61 12.73 20.00
CA SER A 85 -17.50 13.02 19.10
C SER A 85 -17.62 12.23 17.79
N VAL A 86 -16.88 12.65 16.78
CA VAL A 86 -16.76 11.95 15.49
C VAL A 86 -15.30 11.71 15.14
N LEU A 87 -15.02 10.64 14.40
CA LEU A 87 -13.74 10.44 13.77
C LEU A 87 -13.74 11.06 12.38
N VAL A 88 -12.82 11.98 12.15
CA VAL A 88 -12.60 12.58 10.82
C VAL A 88 -11.30 12.02 10.26
N TYR A 89 -11.38 11.42 9.08
CA TYR A 89 -10.24 10.98 8.32
C TYR A 89 -10.03 11.93 7.14
N MET A 90 -8.86 12.52 7.08
CA MET A 90 -8.44 13.41 5.99
C MET A 90 -7.13 12.91 5.40
N ASP A 91 -7.09 12.83 4.07
CA ASP A 91 -5.91 12.42 3.34
C ASP A 91 -5.78 13.22 2.05
N TYR A 92 -4.58 13.63 1.70
CA TYR A 92 -4.34 14.32 0.45
C TYR A 92 -4.40 13.35 -0.73
N SER A 93 -5.20 13.69 -1.73
CA SER A 93 -5.27 12.88 -2.94
C SER A 93 -3.96 12.95 -3.71
N GLN A 94 -3.30 11.79 -3.88
CA GLN A 94 -2.08 11.67 -4.69
C GLN A 94 -1.01 12.72 -4.32
N GLN A 95 -0.79 12.95 -3.03
CA GLN A 95 0.09 14.02 -2.51
C GLN A 95 1.47 14.03 -3.16
N GLU A 96 2.10 12.87 -3.30
CA GLU A 96 3.46 12.74 -3.87
C GLU A 96 3.50 13.20 -5.33
N VAL A 97 2.47 12.86 -6.10
CA VAL A 97 2.31 13.31 -7.50
C VAL A 97 2.11 14.81 -7.55
N ALA A 98 1.29 15.37 -6.67
CA ALA A 98 1.06 16.82 -6.59
C ALA A 98 2.36 17.57 -6.34
N ILE A 99 3.12 17.15 -5.34
CA ILE A 99 4.40 17.76 -4.99
C ILE A 99 5.37 17.67 -6.17
N GLN A 100 5.49 16.50 -6.80
CA GLN A 100 6.35 16.29 -7.95
C GLN A 100 5.95 17.20 -9.13
N ALA A 101 4.66 17.30 -9.41
CA ALA A 101 4.14 18.14 -10.48
C ALA A 101 4.50 19.62 -10.27
N TYR A 102 4.26 20.13 -9.08
CA TYR A 102 4.53 21.55 -8.78
C TYR A 102 6.03 21.86 -8.68
N LEU A 103 6.84 20.96 -8.09
CA LEU A 103 8.29 21.18 -8.00
C LEU A 103 9.01 21.07 -9.34
N SER A 104 8.54 20.17 -10.24
CA SER A 104 9.11 20.05 -11.58
C SER A 104 8.67 21.16 -12.53
N GLY A 105 7.56 21.83 -12.24
CA GLY A 105 6.93 22.78 -13.16
C GLY A 105 6.33 22.11 -14.41
N ASP A 106 6.19 20.78 -14.43
CA ASP A 106 5.59 20.05 -15.55
C ASP A 106 4.12 20.38 -15.69
N GLN A 107 3.82 21.25 -16.66
CA GLN A 107 2.46 21.72 -16.89
C GLN A 107 1.50 20.61 -17.30
N ASN A 108 1.98 19.56 -17.97
CA ASN A 108 1.13 18.42 -18.35
C ASN A 108 0.75 17.59 -17.11
N LEU A 109 1.70 17.36 -16.23
CA LEU A 109 1.46 16.65 -14.99
C LEU A 109 0.54 17.46 -14.05
N ILE A 110 0.76 18.77 -13.93
CA ILE A 110 -0.12 19.69 -13.16
C ILE A 110 -1.55 19.64 -13.72
N ASN A 111 -1.71 19.77 -15.03
CA ASN A 111 -3.03 19.74 -15.66
C ASN A 111 -3.71 18.38 -15.48
N THR A 112 -2.97 17.28 -15.55
CA THR A 112 -3.48 15.95 -15.35
C THR A 112 -3.93 15.75 -13.89
N TYR A 113 -3.13 16.21 -12.94
CA TYR A 113 -3.47 16.17 -11.52
C TYR A 113 -4.75 16.95 -11.22
N ASN A 114 -4.88 18.15 -11.77
CA ASN A 114 -6.06 19.00 -11.57
C ASN A 114 -7.34 18.43 -12.21
N LYS A 115 -7.21 17.58 -13.23
CA LYS A 115 -8.32 16.86 -13.86
C LYS A 115 -8.77 15.62 -13.06
N GLY A 116 -7.95 15.13 -12.14
CA GLY A 116 -8.34 14.02 -11.24
C GLY A 116 -7.29 12.93 -11.04
N ASP A 117 -7.62 11.69 -11.37
CA ASP A 117 -6.77 10.53 -11.10
C ASP A 117 -5.63 10.40 -12.11
N VAL A 118 -4.43 10.85 -11.74
CA VAL A 118 -3.23 10.82 -12.59
C VAL A 118 -2.87 9.39 -13.00
N TYR A 119 -3.01 8.43 -12.10
CA TYR A 119 -2.65 7.03 -12.40
C TYR A 119 -3.56 6.44 -13.48
N LEU A 120 -4.86 6.73 -13.38
CA LEU A 120 -5.82 6.29 -14.39
C LEU A 120 -5.61 7.04 -15.72
N ALA A 121 -5.32 8.33 -15.66
CA ALA A 121 -5.02 9.12 -16.86
C ALA A 121 -3.76 8.59 -17.57
N THR A 122 -2.72 8.23 -16.82
CA THR A 122 -1.52 7.60 -17.37
C THR A 122 -1.83 6.23 -17.99
N ALA A 123 -2.65 5.39 -17.34
CA ALA A 123 -3.07 4.10 -17.88
C ALA A 123 -3.80 4.24 -19.22
N LYS A 124 -4.64 5.27 -19.37
CA LYS A 124 -5.31 5.62 -20.64
C LYS A 124 -4.32 6.09 -21.70
N LEU A 125 -3.41 6.97 -21.33
CA LEU A 125 -2.40 7.54 -22.24
C LEU A 125 -1.54 6.44 -22.88
N ILE A 126 -1.11 5.45 -22.10
CA ILE A 126 -0.34 4.29 -22.60
C ILE A 126 -1.22 3.18 -23.19
N LYS A 127 -2.53 3.42 -23.32
CA LYS A 127 -3.51 2.47 -23.87
C LYS A 127 -3.60 1.13 -23.12
N MET A 128 -3.23 1.12 -21.84
CA MET A 128 -3.39 -0.05 -20.97
C MET A 128 -4.87 -0.29 -20.63
N VAL A 129 -5.66 0.77 -20.60
CA VAL A 129 -7.11 0.75 -20.36
C VAL A 129 -7.84 1.63 -21.40
N PRO A 130 -9.12 1.36 -21.68
CA PRO A 130 -9.89 2.19 -22.60
C PRO A 130 -10.22 3.58 -22.01
N GLU A 131 -10.56 4.54 -22.87
CA GLU A 131 -10.87 5.92 -22.44
C GLU A 131 -12.01 6.03 -21.42
N HIS A 132 -12.99 5.16 -21.49
CA HIS A 132 -14.12 5.11 -20.55
C HIS A 132 -13.79 4.42 -19.22
N ALA A 133 -12.56 3.93 -19.03
CA ALA A 133 -12.14 3.27 -17.79
C ALA A 133 -12.29 4.19 -16.58
N THR A 134 -12.70 3.61 -15.47
CA THR A 134 -12.85 4.26 -14.16
C THR A 134 -12.06 3.52 -13.10
N LYS A 135 -11.81 4.18 -11.97
CA LYS A 135 -11.18 3.55 -10.80
C LYS A 135 -11.91 2.29 -10.31
N LYS A 136 -13.24 2.19 -10.55
CA LYS A 136 -14.04 1.04 -10.14
C LYS A 136 -13.96 -0.10 -11.15
N SER A 137 -13.90 0.21 -12.43
CA SER A 137 -13.89 -0.81 -13.49
C SER A 137 -12.50 -1.41 -13.74
N HIS A 138 -11.42 -0.64 -13.54
CA HIS A 138 -10.04 -1.05 -13.81
C HIS A 138 -9.12 -0.74 -12.60
N PRO A 139 -9.42 -1.32 -11.41
CA PRO A 139 -8.63 -1.03 -10.20
C PRO A 139 -7.23 -1.63 -10.27
N LYS A 140 -7.04 -2.79 -10.91
CA LYS A 140 -5.76 -3.49 -10.99
C LYS A 140 -4.76 -2.72 -11.83
N GLU A 141 -5.15 -2.33 -13.04
CA GLU A 141 -4.33 -1.59 -13.98
C GLU A 141 -3.92 -0.23 -13.40
N ARG A 142 -4.88 0.43 -12.76
CA ARG A 142 -4.62 1.68 -12.03
C ARG A 142 -3.60 1.49 -10.91
N ASP A 143 -3.71 0.41 -10.15
CA ASP A 143 -2.79 0.14 -9.02
C ASP A 143 -1.39 -0.25 -9.52
N ILE A 144 -1.28 -0.94 -10.64
CA ILE A 144 0.01 -1.17 -11.32
C ILE A 144 0.67 0.16 -11.65
N ILE A 145 -0.04 1.06 -12.35
CA ILE A 145 0.49 2.39 -12.70
C ILE A 145 0.86 3.18 -11.44
N LYS A 146 0.07 3.11 -10.38
CA LYS A 146 0.40 3.76 -9.11
C LYS A 146 1.74 3.26 -8.55
N VAL A 147 1.93 1.95 -8.51
CA VAL A 147 3.18 1.35 -8.02
C VAL A 147 4.37 1.79 -8.88
N LEU A 148 4.23 1.73 -10.21
CA LEU A 148 5.27 2.13 -11.14
C LEU A 148 5.61 3.62 -11.02
N PHE A 149 4.60 4.47 -10.95
CA PHE A 149 4.80 5.92 -10.83
C PHE A 149 5.54 6.26 -9.53
N LEU A 150 5.11 5.71 -8.41
CA LEU A 150 5.75 5.94 -7.11
C LEU A 150 7.16 5.35 -7.05
N ALA A 151 7.36 4.13 -7.57
CA ALA A 151 8.67 3.51 -7.64
C ALA A 151 9.66 4.34 -8.45
N ASN A 152 9.26 4.85 -9.61
CA ASN A 152 10.06 5.76 -10.42
C ASN A 152 10.39 7.06 -9.67
N SER A 153 9.42 7.64 -8.98
CA SER A 153 9.60 8.85 -8.16
C SER A 153 10.60 8.66 -7.01
N TYR A 154 10.71 7.44 -6.50
CA TYR A 154 11.70 7.07 -5.48
C TYR A 154 13.01 6.51 -6.05
N GLY A 155 13.23 6.59 -7.35
CA GLY A 155 14.49 6.22 -8.00
C GLY A 155 14.65 4.73 -8.25
N ALA A 156 13.56 3.97 -8.36
CA ALA A 156 13.64 2.56 -8.75
C ALA A 156 14.24 2.41 -10.16
N GLY A 157 15.15 1.45 -10.32
CA GLY A 157 15.77 1.16 -11.61
C GLY A 157 14.78 0.59 -12.64
N ILE A 158 15.08 0.84 -13.92
CA ILE A 158 14.23 0.42 -15.05
C ILE A 158 14.00 -1.10 -15.06
N GLU A 159 15.02 -1.89 -14.71
CA GLU A 159 14.93 -3.34 -14.66
C GLU A 159 13.90 -3.82 -13.63
N TRP A 160 13.90 -3.22 -12.44
CA TRP A 160 12.92 -3.52 -11.40
C TRP A 160 11.51 -3.16 -11.88
N ILE A 161 11.34 -1.98 -12.48
CA ILE A 161 10.06 -1.53 -13.03
C ILE A 161 9.56 -2.52 -14.11
N ALA A 162 10.44 -2.95 -15.02
CA ALA A 162 10.08 -3.91 -16.06
C ALA A 162 9.63 -5.27 -15.51
N GLN A 163 10.23 -5.74 -14.41
CA GLN A 163 9.82 -6.96 -13.73
C GLN A 163 8.42 -6.85 -13.13
N GLN A 164 8.07 -5.67 -12.57
CA GLN A 164 6.72 -5.46 -11.98
C GLN A 164 5.60 -5.43 -13.03
N ILE A 165 5.91 -5.10 -14.29
CA ILE A 165 4.92 -5.12 -15.38
C ILE A 165 4.67 -6.53 -15.88
N LYS A 166 5.67 -7.43 -15.76
CA LYS A 166 5.59 -8.81 -16.25
C LYS A 166 4.92 -9.78 -15.26
N SER A 167 4.84 -9.41 -13.99
CA SER A 167 4.20 -10.21 -12.93
C SER A 167 2.70 -9.93 -12.84
#